data_849e82671ca92b794c5c0ef81932c062
#
_entry.id   849e82671ca92b794c5c0ef81932c062
#
_cell.length_a   1.000
_cell.length_b   1.000
_cell.length_c   1.000
_cell.angle_alpha   90.00
_cell.angle_beta   90.00
_cell.angle_gamma   90.00
#
_symmetry.space_group_name_H-M   'P 1'
#
loop_
_entity.id
_entity.type
_entity.pdbx_description
1 polymer ?
#
loop_
_entity_poly.entity_id
_entity_poly.type
_entity_poly.pdbx_seq_one_letter_code
_entity_poly.pdbx_strand_id
1 'polypeptide(L)'
;MAHYNNDTTTRLTMIYRFLPLILFCIFSFKPLNTTKNTKNEVTSTDPKLIAANAKATFEAKTKSFYSVIDANGFSLPSFESFIAAFEGYEQLKQLGKIQNEILTIVDFSLSSSQERMWVVDMKTQKVILKSLVSHGRNSGSEYATDFSNASESFKSSLGFYITGETYTGKHGLSLRLDGMEYGINDNARNRAVVVHGADYVSKSFIKNTGRLGRSQGCPAVPYEIHKELIETIKGKSCIFIYHPSRAYVAKSKLVS
;
A
#
# COMPACT_ATOMS: atom_id res chain seq x y z
N MET A 1 20.39 68.04 1.72
CA MET A 1 21.06 68.30 3.00
C MET A 1 21.23 66.93 3.62
N ALA A 2 22.40 66.31 3.46
CA ALA A 2 23.57 66.32 4.38
C ALA A 2 23.25 65.45 5.63
N HIS A 3 23.96 64.47 6.08
CA HIS A 3 25.34 63.96 6.06
C HIS A 3 25.30 62.52 6.57
N TYR A 4 25.90 61.50 5.96
CA TYR A 4 27.28 61.03 6.12
C TYR A 4 27.68 60.76 7.59
N ASN A 5 27.94 59.48 7.94
CA ASN A 5 29.27 59.02 8.36
C ASN A 5 29.33 57.50 8.54
N ASN A 6 30.39 56.97 7.91
CA ASN A 6 31.06 55.70 8.18
C ASN A 6 31.61 55.66 9.62
N ASP A 7 31.72 54.48 10.23
CA ASP A 7 32.99 54.08 10.82
C ASP A 7 33.16 52.58 10.92
N THR A 8 34.21 52.12 10.30
CA THR A 8 34.88 50.83 10.42
C THR A 8 35.72 50.79 11.68
N THR A 9 35.66 49.71 12.45
CA THR A 9 36.84 49.31 13.24
C THR A 9 36.87 47.81 13.48
N THR A 10 37.83 47.23 12.85
CA THR A 10 38.53 45.95 13.06
C THR A 10 38.99 45.82 14.52
N ARG A 11 38.79 44.69 15.16
CA ARG A 11 39.72 44.17 16.15
C ARG A 11 39.83 42.65 16.13
N LEU A 12 40.99 42.23 15.67
CA LEU A 12 41.66 40.96 15.94
C LEU A 12 42.03 40.90 17.42
N THR A 13 41.98 39.72 18.02
CA THR A 13 42.83 39.14 19.09
C THR A 13 41.96 38.07 19.79
N MET A 14 42.40 36.91 20.18
CA MET A 14 43.66 36.27 20.45
C MET A 14 43.41 34.76 20.63
N ILE A 15 44.30 34.00 20.06
CA ILE A 15 44.37 32.54 20.18
C ILE A 15 44.93 32.22 21.57
N TYR A 16 44.20 31.42 22.39
CA TYR A 16 44.79 30.72 23.50
C TYR A 16 44.84 29.22 23.27
N ARG A 17 46.09 28.77 23.00
CA ARG A 17 46.50 27.38 23.10
C ARG A 17 46.40 26.92 24.57
N PHE A 18 45.56 25.93 24.83
CA PHE A 18 45.72 25.07 25.99
C PHE A 18 45.82 23.64 25.47
N LEU A 19 47.03 23.10 25.59
CA LEU A 19 47.39 21.72 25.41
C LEU A 19 47.26 21.06 26.77
N PRO A 20 46.42 20.06 27.00
CA PRO A 20 46.57 19.22 28.17
C PRO A 20 47.49 18.04 27.85
N LEU A 21 48.51 17.93 28.68
CA LEU A 21 49.44 16.83 28.79
C LEU A 21 48.64 15.51 29.04
N ILE A 22 48.60 14.62 28.08
CA ILE A 22 48.09 13.28 28.31
C ILE A 22 49.21 12.40 28.82
N LEU A 23 49.08 12.07 30.13
CA LEU A 23 49.93 11.14 30.85
C LEU A 23 49.67 9.71 30.33
N PHE A 24 50.63 9.11 29.63
CA PHE A 24 50.58 7.71 29.21
C PHE A 24 50.76 6.80 30.40
N CYS A 25 49.63 6.27 30.93
CA CYS A 25 49.68 5.12 31.83
C CYS A 25 49.73 3.85 30.96
N ILE A 26 50.91 3.25 30.89
CA ILE A 26 51.13 1.93 30.30
C ILE A 26 50.59 0.88 31.25
N PHE A 27 49.34 0.46 31.06
CA PHE A 27 48.82 -0.74 31.67
C PHE A 27 49.13 -1.94 30.78
N SER A 28 50.05 -2.77 31.23
CA SER A 28 50.30 -4.09 30.63
C SER A 28 49.09 -4.99 30.82
N PHE A 29 48.23 -5.09 29.83
CA PHE A 29 47.18 -6.11 29.81
C PHE A 29 47.76 -7.40 29.26
N LYS A 30 47.81 -8.44 30.12
CA LYS A 30 47.98 -9.82 29.68
C LYS A 30 46.79 -10.22 28.78
N PRO A 31 47.00 -10.86 27.63
CA PRO A 31 45.87 -11.33 26.80
C PRO A 31 45.15 -12.46 27.55
N LEU A 32 43.92 -12.20 27.97
CA LEU A 32 43.00 -13.26 28.36
C LEU A 32 42.57 -13.96 27.05
N ASN A 33 42.91 -15.23 26.91
CA ASN A 33 42.44 -16.07 25.80
C ASN A 33 40.91 -16.18 25.86
N THR A 34 40.23 -15.25 25.26
CA THR A 34 38.80 -15.37 24.98
C THR A 34 38.66 -16.21 23.69
N THR A 35 38.26 -17.45 23.85
CA THR A 35 37.77 -18.29 22.75
C THR A 35 36.67 -17.49 22.04
N LYS A 36 37.02 -16.87 20.91
CA LYS A 36 36.05 -16.31 19.98
C LYS A 36 35.22 -17.48 19.43
N ASN A 37 34.06 -17.70 20.00
CA ASN A 37 32.97 -18.35 19.30
C ASN A 37 32.57 -17.44 18.14
N THR A 38 33.31 -17.53 17.07
CA THR A 38 32.90 -16.99 15.76
C THR A 38 31.71 -17.84 15.33
N LYS A 39 30.48 -17.36 15.63
CA LYS A 39 29.34 -17.76 14.80
C LYS A 39 29.73 -17.34 13.39
N ASN A 40 30.21 -18.30 12.61
CA ASN A 40 30.26 -18.15 11.17
C ASN A 40 28.83 -17.96 10.72
N GLU A 41 28.39 -16.70 10.51
CA GLU A 41 27.32 -16.42 9.58
C GLU A 41 27.83 -16.90 8.23
N VAL A 42 27.42 -18.12 7.87
CA VAL A 42 27.60 -18.65 6.53
C VAL A 42 26.74 -17.77 5.64
N THR A 43 27.34 -16.74 5.08
CA THR A 43 26.74 -15.95 4.01
C THR A 43 26.66 -16.88 2.80
N SER A 44 25.56 -17.62 2.73
CA SER A 44 25.33 -18.49 1.58
C SER A 44 25.19 -17.61 0.34
N THR A 45 26.00 -17.88 -0.67
CA THR A 45 25.93 -17.24 -1.99
C THR A 45 24.93 -17.94 -2.91
N ASP A 46 24.18 -18.93 -2.43
CA ASP A 46 23.14 -19.61 -3.21
C ASP A 46 21.95 -18.65 -3.42
N PRO A 47 21.64 -18.25 -4.68
CA PRO A 47 20.55 -17.34 -4.97
C PRO A 47 19.18 -17.82 -4.45
N LYS A 48 18.95 -19.15 -4.43
CA LYS A 48 17.69 -19.72 -3.91
C LYS A 48 17.57 -19.52 -2.41
N LEU A 49 18.65 -19.69 -1.67
CA LEU A 49 18.66 -19.51 -0.22
C LEU A 49 18.54 -18.02 0.15
N ILE A 50 19.19 -17.14 -0.62
CA ILE A 50 19.04 -15.68 -0.44
C ILE A 50 17.59 -15.26 -0.66
N ALA A 51 16.96 -15.72 -1.75
CA ALA A 51 15.55 -15.42 -2.04
C ALA A 51 14.61 -15.99 -0.97
N ALA A 52 14.82 -17.21 -0.51
CA ALA A 52 14.04 -17.83 0.56
C ALA A 52 14.16 -17.06 1.88
N ASN A 53 15.37 -16.63 2.25
CA ASN A 53 15.60 -15.83 3.46
C ASN A 53 14.97 -14.43 3.35
N ALA A 54 15.04 -13.79 2.19
CA ALA A 54 14.38 -12.49 1.94
C ALA A 54 12.86 -12.61 2.08
N LYS A 55 12.27 -13.66 1.50
CA LYS A 55 10.84 -13.94 1.61
C LYS A 55 10.42 -14.20 3.07
N ALA A 56 11.14 -15.03 3.80
CA ALA A 56 10.87 -15.32 5.20
C ALA A 56 10.99 -14.05 6.08
N THR A 57 11.99 -13.20 5.81
CA THR A 57 12.17 -11.92 6.50
C THR A 57 11.01 -10.97 6.21
N PHE A 58 10.57 -10.88 4.95
CA PHE A 58 9.44 -10.06 4.57
C PHE A 58 8.13 -10.55 5.21
N GLU A 59 7.91 -11.86 5.22
CA GLU A 59 6.74 -12.47 5.86
C GLU A 59 6.72 -12.19 7.37
N ALA A 60 7.85 -12.33 8.06
CA ALA A 60 7.98 -12.02 9.49
C ALA A 60 7.71 -10.52 9.76
N LYS A 61 8.26 -9.61 8.95
CA LYS A 61 7.96 -8.16 9.01
C LYS A 61 6.46 -7.90 8.83
N THR A 62 5.86 -8.50 7.83
CA THR A 62 4.43 -8.32 7.52
C THR A 62 3.55 -8.84 8.65
N LYS A 63 3.88 -10.02 9.20
CA LYS A 63 3.16 -10.61 10.33
C LYS A 63 3.23 -9.71 11.57
N SER A 64 4.41 -9.15 11.85
CA SER A 64 4.57 -8.18 12.94
C SER A 64 3.73 -6.94 12.72
N PHE A 65 3.75 -6.37 11.51
CA PHE A 65 2.91 -5.21 11.16
C PHE A 65 1.42 -5.53 11.27
N TYR A 66 0.99 -6.67 10.71
CA TYR A 66 -0.42 -7.09 10.74
C TYR A 66 -0.93 -7.29 12.17
N SER A 67 -0.11 -7.82 13.08
CA SER A 67 -0.50 -8.09 14.46
C SER A 67 -0.75 -6.83 15.31
N VAL A 68 -0.25 -5.68 14.88
CA VAL A 68 -0.41 -4.40 15.60
C VAL A 68 -1.44 -3.47 14.93
N ILE A 69 -2.06 -3.89 13.83
CA ILE A 69 -3.12 -3.10 13.20
C ILE A 69 -4.31 -2.97 14.15
N ASP A 70 -4.67 -1.72 14.45
CA ASP A 70 -5.93 -1.42 15.14
C ASP A 70 -7.10 -1.68 14.18
N ALA A 71 -7.85 -2.72 14.45
CA ALA A 71 -9.04 -3.07 13.66
C ALA A 71 -10.17 -2.05 13.79
N ASN A 72 -10.14 -1.15 14.79
CA ASN A 72 -11.12 -0.06 14.98
C ASN A 72 -12.60 -0.55 14.99
N GLY A 73 -12.83 -1.70 15.59
CA GLY A 73 -14.16 -2.33 15.64
C GLY A 73 -14.55 -3.10 14.36
N PHE A 74 -13.75 -3.08 13.32
CA PHE A 74 -13.91 -3.90 12.11
C PHE A 74 -13.18 -5.25 12.24
N SER A 75 -13.43 -6.20 11.34
CA SER A 75 -12.49 -7.31 11.15
C SER A 75 -11.32 -6.87 10.28
N LEU A 76 -10.16 -7.49 10.43
CA LEU A 76 -9.05 -7.33 9.50
C LEU A 76 -9.31 -8.07 8.18
N PRO A 77 -8.67 -7.69 7.05
CA PRO A 77 -8.60 -8.53 5.86
C PRO A 77 -7.89 -9.85 6.20
N SER A 78 -8.04 -10.89 5.37
CA SER A 78 -7.27 -12.12 5.57
C SER A 78 -5.76 -11.84 5.51
N PHE A 79 -4.95 -12.62 6.25
CA PHE A 79 -3.51 -12.43 6.22
C PHE A 79 -2.94 -12.65 4.81
N GLU A 80 -3.52 -13.56 4.03
CA GLU A 80 -3.13 -13.85 2.65
C GLU A 80 -3.37 -12.64 1.73
N SER A 81 -4.53 -11.99 1.83
CA SER A 81 -4.80 -10.79 1.03
C SER A 81 -3.96 -9.61 1.52
N PHE A 82 -3.71 -9.50 2.83
CA PHE A 82 -2.91 -8.43 3.41
C PHE A 82 -1.44 -8.54 3.04
N ILE A 83 -0.81 -9.73 3.13
CA ILE A 83 0.62 -9.89 2.80
C ILE A 83 0.88 -9.57 1.33
N ALA A 84 0.01 -10.01 0.42
CA ALA A 84 0.10 -9.67 -1.00
C ALA A 84 -0.06 -8.16 -1.24
N ALA A 85 -1.04 -7.52 -0.55
CA ALA A 85 -1.26 -6.08 -0.64
C ALA A 85 -0.07 -5.28 -0.09
N PHE A 86 0.50 -5.72 1.04
CA PHE A 86 1.61 -5.05 1.70
C PHE A 86 2.90 -5.14 0.88
N GLU A 87 3.15 -6.28 0.21
CA GLU A 87 4.32 -6.49 -0.64
C GLU A 87 4.35 -5.46 -1.79
N GLY A 88 3.28 -5.36 -2.57
CA GLY A 88 3.23 -4.41 -3.67
C GLY A 88 3.12 -2.95 -3.20
N TYR A 89 2.45 -2.69 -2.06
CA TYR A 89 2.42 -1.36 -1.45
C TYR A 89 3.83 -0.86 -1.10
N GLU A 90 4.64 -1.68 -0.42
CA GLU A 90 6.02 -1.30 -0.05
C GLU A 90 6.87 -1.04 -1.29
N GLN A 91 6.75 -1.86 -2.34
CA GLN A 91 7.45 -1.63 -3.60
C GLN A 91 7.02 -0.33 -4.29
N LEU A 92 5.71 -0.07 -4.39
CA LEU A 92 5.19 1.16 -4.99
C LEU A 92 5.56 2.40 -4.17
N LYS A 93 5.62 2.29 -2.84
CA LYS A 93 6.09 3.34 -1.95
C LYS A 93 7.57 3.64 -2.18
N GLN A 94 8.43 2.63 -2.28
CA GLN A 94 9.86 2.77 -2.59
C GLN A 94 10.09 3.42 -3.97
N LEU A 95 9.22 3.12 -4.94
CA LEU A 95 9.23 3.74 -6.27
C LEU A 95 8.67 5.17 -6.29
N GLY A 96 8.29 5.74 -5.15
CA GLY A 96 7.74 7.09 -5.04
C GLY A 96 6.36 7.27 -5.69
N LYS A 97 5.61 6.17 -5.94
CA LYS A 97 4.28 6.22 -6.54
C LYS A 97 3.19 6.61 -5.56
N ILE A 98 3.38 6.34 -4.26
CA ILE A 98 2.42 6.59 -3.19
C ILE A 98 2.78 7.92 -2.51
N GLN A 99 1.79 8.83 -2.41
CA GLN A 99 1.90 10.11 -1.71
C GLN A 99 0.95 10.18 -0.52
N ASN A 100 -0.20 9.49 -0.60
CA ASN A 100 -1.14 9.32 0.50
C ASN A 100 -0.98 7.89 1.05
N GLU A 101 -0.51 7.75 2.28
CA GLU A 101 -0.17 6.46 2.90
C GLU A 101 -1.40 5.63 3.32
N ILE A 102 -2.40 5.60 2.45
CA ILE A 102 -3.58 4.76 2.58
C ILE A 102 -3.44 3.53 1.65
N LEU A 103 -3.74 2.36 2.21
CA LEU A 103 -3.85 1.11 1.46
C LEU A 103 -5.30 0.64 1.49
N THR A 104 -5.94 0.58 0.33
CA THR A 104 -7.27 -0.01 0.16
C THR A 104 -7.11 -1.43 -0.37
N ILE A 105 -7.67 -2.41 0.34
CA ILE A 105 -7.67 -3.82 -0.05
C ILE A 105 -9.09 -4.21 -0.42
N VAL A 106 -9.28 -4.73 -1.63
CA VAL A 106 -10.55 -5.30 -2.12
C VAL A 106 -10.34 -6.79 -2.32
N ASP A 107 -11.02 -7.62 -1.55
CA ASP A 107 -10.90 -9.08 -1.64
C ASP A 107 -12.06 -9.67 -2.45
N PHE A 108 -11.82 -9.91 -3.72
CA PHE A 108 -12.80 -10.50 -4.63
C PHE A 108 -12.93 -12.02 -4.51
N SER A 109 -12.17 -12.68 -3.65
CA SER A 109 -12.41 -14.09 -3.30
C SER A 109 -13.65 -14.26 -2.41
N LEU A 110 -14.08 -13.18 -1.74
CA LEU A 110 -15.25 -13.17 -0.89
C LEU A 110 -16.53 -12.89 -1.68
N SER A 111 -17.68 -13.35 -1.14
CA SER A 111 -19.00 -13.03 -1.68
C SER A 111 -19.24 -11.52 -1.77
N SER A 112 -19.90 -11.07 -2.84
CA SER A 112 -20.32 -9.67 -2.97
C SER A 112 -21.31 -9.21 -1.92
N SER A 113 -21.97 -10.15 -1.23
CA SER A 113 -22.87 -9.87 -0.12
C SER A 113 -22.16 -9.56 1.20
N GLN A 114 -20.84 -9.71 1.24
CA GLN A 114 -20.00 -9.38 2.39
C GLN A 114 -19.28 -8.05 2.19
N GLU A 115 -18.97 -7.37 3.30
CA GLU A 115 -18.04 -6.26 3.30
C GLU A 115 -16.64 -6.80 3.06
N ARG A 116 -16.12 -6.57 1.86
CA ARG A 116 -14.87 -7.12 1.34
C ARG A 116 -13.90 -6.06 0.82
N MET A 117 -14.07 -4.82 1.26
CA MET A 117 -13.14 -3.71 1.05
C MET A 117 -12.73 -3.15 2.41
N TRP A 118 -11.43 -2.99 2.62
CA TRP A 118 -10.82 -2.37 3.78
C TRP A 118 -9.98 -1.19 3.35
N VAL A 119 -10.06 -0.10 4.12
CA VAL A 119 -9.19 1.06 3.97
C VAL A 119 -8.33 1.15 5.23
N VAL A 120 -7.03 1.01 5.05
CA VAL A 120 -6.04 0.98 6.13
C VAL A 120 -5.16 2.21 6.03
N ASP A 121 -5.11 3.00 7.08
CA ASP A 121 -4.09 4.03 7.25
C ASP A 121 -2.77 3.36 7.68
N MET A 122 -1.83 3.33 6.76
CA MET A 122 -0.54 2.65 6.95
C MET A 122 0.39 3.40 7.89
N LYS A 123 0.17 4.71 8.07
CA LYS A 123 0.95 5.53 8.99
C LYS A 123 0.52 5.32 10.44
N THR A 124 -0.78 5.27 10.69
CA THR A 124 -1.35 5.07 12.02
C THR A 124 -1.64 3.59 12.34
N GLN A 125 -1.44 2.70 11.36
CA GLN A 125 -1.70 1.26 11.47
C GLN A 125 -3.15 0.96 11.90
N LYS A 126 -4.11 1.61 11.26
CA LYS A 126 -5.51 1.54 11.66
C LYS A 126 -6.42 1.27 10.46
N VAL A 127 -7.41 0.38 10.64
CA VAL A 127 -8.52 0.25 9.69
C VAL A 127 -9.46 1.44 9.91
N ILE A 128 -9.60 2.29 8.91
CA ILE A 128 -10.44 3.49 8.99
C ILE A 128 -11.81 3.32 8.35
N LEU A 129 -11.96 2.33 7.45
CA LEU A 129 -13.23 2.03 6.81
C LEU A 129 -13.25 0.57 6.34
N LYS A 130 -14.43 -0.06 6.44
CA LYS A 130 -14.74 -1.36 5.83
C LYS A 130 -16.09 -1.25 5.13
N SER A 131 -16.23 -1.82 3.91
CA SER A 131 -17.45 -1.66 3.13
C SER A 131 -17.74 -2.77 2.14
N LEU A 132 -18.95 -2.75 1.63
CA LEU A 132 -19.36 -3.46 0.43
C LEU A 132 -18.65 -2.85 -0.79
N VAL A 133 -18.35 -3.70 -1.78
CA VAL A 133 -17.82 -3.25 -3.09
C VAL A 133 -18.26 -4.23 -4.18
N SER A 134 -18.77 -3.70 -5.30
CA SER A 134 -19.17 -4.50 -6.45
C SER A 134 -18.02 -4.77 -7.41
N HIS A 135 -18.16 -5.83 -8.20
CA HIS A 135 -17.27 -6.17 -9.31
C HIS A 135 -17.99 -6.02 -10.66
N GLY A 136 -17.26 -6.20 -11.76
CA GLY A 136 -17.77 -6.11 -13.11
C GLY A 136 -18.78 -7.23 -13.46
N ARG A 137 -19.80 -6.91 -14.24
CA ARG A 137 -20.91 -7.83 -14.55
C ARG A 137 -20.47 -9.13 -15.21
N ASN A 138 -19.37 -9.10 -15.98
CA ASN A 138 -18.79 -10.26 -16.62
C ASN A 138 -17.68 -10.93 -15.80
N SER A 139 -17.38 -10.42 -14.59
CA SER A 139 -16.44 -11.09 -13.65
C SER A 139 -17.08 -12.25 -12.90
N GLY A 140 -18.39 -12.33 -12.84
CA GLY A 140 -19.12 -13.38 -12.13
C GLY A 140 -20.48 -12.90 -11.63
N SER A 141 -21.16 -13.74 -10.89
CA SER A 141 -22.47 -13.41 -10.30
C SER A 141 -22.32 -12.88 -8.88
N GLU A 142 -22.32 -13.73 -7.89
CA GLU A 142 -22.07 -13.40 -6.49
C GLU A 142 -20.58 -13.28 -6.20
N TYR A 143 -19.80 -14.22 -6.69
CA TYR A 143 -18.34 -14.25 -6.60
C TYR A 143 -17.72 -13.74 -7.90
N ALA A 144 -16.60 -13.04 -7.79
CA ALA A 144 -15.81 -12.68 -8.95
C ALA A 144 -14.80 -13.79 -9.24
N THR A 145 -14.89 -14.40 -10.41
CA THR A 145 -14.07 -15.56 -10.80
C THR A 145 -13.28 -15.30 -12.08
N ASP A 146 -13.61 -14.24 -12.83
CA ASP A 146 -13.05 -13.96 -14.13
C ASP A 146 -12.65 -12.48 -14.25
N PHE A 147 -11.42 -12.21 -14.73
CA PHE A 147 -10.80 -10.89 -14.73
C PHE A 147 -10.19 -10.59 -16.07
N SER A 148 -10.16 -9.31 -16.47
CA SER A 148 -9.64 -8.91 -17.78
C SER A 148 -9.17 -7.48 -17.79
N ASN A 149 -8.10 -7.22 -18.54
CA ASN A 149 -7.59 -5.89 -18.86
C ASN A 149 -8.13 -5.37 -20.22
N ALA A 150 -8.89 -6.19 -20.98
CA ALA A 150 -9.39 -5.81 -22.28
C ALA A 150 -10.51 -4.76 -22.18
N SER A 151 -10.51 -3.81 -23.12
CA SER A 151 -11.59 -2.85 -23.27
C SER A 151 -12.91 -3.58 -23.54
N GLU A 152 -14.02 -3.01 -23.06
CA GLU A 152 -15.39 -3.53 -23.23
C GLU A 152 -15.62 -4.95 -22.69
N SER A 153 -14.65 -5.51 -21.96
CA SER A 153 -14.82 -6.82 -21.31
C SER A 153 -15.92 -6.82 -20.26
N PHE A 154 -16.20 -5.66 -19.67
CA PHE A 154 -17.06 -5.48 -18.48
C PHE A 154 -16.65 -6.34 -17.28
N LYS A 155 -15.37 -6.73 -17.26
CA LYS A 155 -14.73 -7.45 -16.16
C LYS A 155 -13.90 -6.51 -15.32
N SER A 156 -13.80 -6.78 -14.03
CA SER A 156 -12.78 -6.17 -13.18
C SER A 156 -11.39 -6.67 -13.58
N SER A 157 -10.35 -5.90 -13.27
CA SER A 157 -8.95 -6.33 -13.36
C SER A 157 -8.39 -6.46 -11.95
N LEU A 158 -7.51 -7.44 -11.73
CA LEU A 158 -6.79 -7.61 -10.48
C LEU A 158 -5.59 -6.68 -10.37
N GLY A 159 -4.97 -6.66 -9.18
CA GLY A 159 -3.68 -6.03 -8.97
C GLY A 159 -3.75 -4.63 -8.39
N PHE A 160 -2.63 -3.91 -8.55
CA PHE A 160 -2.39 -2.62 -7.89
C PHE A 160 -2.77 -1.44 -8.77
N TYR A 161 -3.34 -0.44 -8.09
CA TYR A 161 -3.71 0.83 -8.70
C TYR A 161 -3.20 1.98 -7.83
N ILE A 162 -2.87 3.09 -8.47
CA ILE A 162 -2.67 4.38 -7.80
C ILE A 162 -3.89 5.25 -8.10
N THR A 163 -4.43 5.91 -7.08
CA THR A 163 -5.57 6.82 -7.24
C THR A 163 -5.16 8.07 -7.99
N GLY A 164 -5.94 8.42 -8.99
CA GLY A 164 -5.75 9.60 -9.84
C GLY A 164 -6.56 10.81 -9.38
N GLU A 165 -6.98 11.63 -10.35
CA GLU A 165 -7.82 12.79 -10.12
C GLU A 165 -9.29 12.41 -9.88
N THR A 166 -9.98 13.26 -9.13
CA THR A 166 -11.44 13.19 -8.98
C THR A 166 -12.15 13.96 -10.09
N TYR A 167 -13.38 13.55 -10.41
CA TYR A 167 -14.27 14.27 -11.31
C TYR A 167 -15.74 14.03 -10.93
N THR A 168 -16.63 14.89 -11.40
CA THR A 168 -18.07 14.68 -11.25
C THR A 168 -18.66 14.18 -12.57
N GLY A 169 -19.17 12.97 -12.58
CA GLY A 169 -19.79 12.33 -13.72
C GLY A 169 -21.26 11.94 -13.45
N LYS A 170 -21.81 11.05 -14.27
CA LYS A 170 -23.20 10.56 -14.12
C LYS A 170 -23.46 9.83 -12.78
N HIS A 171 -22.42 9.33 -12.14
CA HIS A 171 -22.47 8.67 -10.83
C HIS A 171 -22.07 9.61 -9.67
N GLY A 172 -22.07 10.93 -9.90
CA GLY A 172 -21.56 11.93 -8.96
C GLY A 172 -20.04 11.92 -8.87
N LEU A 173 -19.53 12.22 -7.67
CA LEU A 173 -18.07 12.21 -7.41
C LEU A 173 -17.47 10.84 -7.71
N SER A 174 -16.45 10.83 -8.52
CA SER A 174 -15.76 9.62 -8.98
C SER A 174 -14.25 9.84 -8.94
N LEU A 175 -13.49 8.76 -8.71
CA LEU A 175 -12.03 8.77 -8.59
C LEU A 175 -11.40 7.86 -9.64
N ARG A 176 -10.55 8.41 -10.50
CA ARG A 176 -9.83 7.66 -11.52
C ARG A 176 -8.80 6.74 -10.91
N LEU A 177 -8.56 5.61 -11.57
CA LEU A 177 -7.58 4.62 -11.17
C LEU A 177 -6.55 4.40 -12.29
N ASP A 178 -5.27 4.47 -11.91
CA ASP A 178 -4.14 4.14 -12.77
C ASP A 178 -3.63 2.75 -12.41
N GLY A 179 -3.75 1.79 -13.33
CA GLY A 179 -3.24 0.44 -13.14
C GLY A 179 -1.71 0.41 -13.22
N MET A 180 -1.08 -0.29 -12.29
CA MET A 180 0.38 -0.32 -12.13
C MET A 180 1.04 -1.55 -12.76
N GLU A 181 0.27 -2.47 -13.33
CA GLU A 181 0.77 -3.77 -13.75
C GLU A 181 0.47 -4.02 -15.24
N TYR A 182 1.55 -4.02 -16.04
CA TYR A 182 1.47 -4.21 -17.48
C TYR A 182 0.82 -5.56 -17.85
N GLY A 183 -0.15 -5.50 -18.78
CA GLY A 183 -0.91 -6.66 -19.25
C GLY A 183 -1.93 -7.21 -18.24
N ILE A 184 -2.04 -6.62 -17.04
CA ILE A 184 -2.96 -7.02 -15.96
C ILE A 184 -4.04 -5.97 -15.75
N ASN A 185 -3.65 -4.67 -15.58
CA ASN A 185 -4.57 -3.57 -15.31
C ASN A 185 -4.09 -2.21 -15.86
N ASP A 186 -2.97 -2.16 -16.56
CA ASP A 186 -2.41 -0.92 -17.14
C ASP A 186 -3.37 -0.20 -18.07
N ASN A 187 -4.39 -0.89 -18.59
CA ASN A 187 -5.42 -0.29 -19.43
C ASN A 187 -6.58 0.34 -18.62
N ALA A 188 -6.51 0.34 -17.31
CA ALA A 188 -7.60 0.79 -16.44
C ALA A 188 -8.07 2.22 -16.75
N ARG A 189 -7.14 3.17 -16.95
CA ARG A 189 -7.47 4.56 -17.27
C ARG A 189 -8.21 4.67 -18.62
N ASN A 190 -7.74 3.99 -19.66
CA ASN A 190 -8.37 3.98 -20.97
C ASN A 190 -9.77 3.33 -20.94
N ARG A 191 -9.95 2.34 -20.07
CA ARG A 191 -11.24 1.67 -19.83
C ARG A 191 -12.16 2.48 -18.92
N ALA A 192 -11.75 3.66 -18.47
CA ALA A 192 -12.46 4.50 -17.50
C ALA A 192 -12.84 3.77 -16.21
N VAL A 193 -11.94 2.92 -15.69
CA VAL A 193 -12.11 2.27 -14.39
C VAL A 193 -11.94 3.30 -13.28
N VAL A 194 -12.95 3.42 -12.42
CA VAL A 194 -13.04 4.44 -11.38
C VAL A 194 -13.67 3.87 -10.11
N VAL A 195 -13.40 4.49 -8.95
CA VAL A 195 -14.22 4.30 -7.77
C VAL A 195 -15.41 5.27 -7.85
N HIS A 196 -16.63 4.77 -7.68
CA HIS A 196 -17.85 5.59 -7.71
C HIS A 196 -18.96 5.01 -6.81
N GLY A 197 -19.93 5.83 -6.44
CA GLY A 197 -21.14 5.38 -5.76
C GLY A 197 -22.13 4.69 -6.70
N ALA A 198 -22.90 3.72 -6.18
CA ALA A 198 -23.95 3.08 -6.94
C ALA A 198 -25.09 2.55 -6.06
N ASP A 199 -26.35 2.74 -6.48
CA ASP A 199 -27.56 2.28 -5.76
C ASP A 199 -27.63 0.77 -5.63
N TYR A 200 -27.06 0.05 -6.61
CA TYR A 200 -27.00 -1.41 -6.61
C TYR A 200 -25.93 -1.98 -5.64
N VAL A 201 -25.24 -1.12 -4.89
CA VAL A 201 -24.31 -1.50 -3.83
C VAL A 201 -24.91 -1.09 -2.49
N SER A 202 -25.84 -1.91 -1.98
CA SER A 202 -26.50 -1.66 -0.71
C SER A 202 -27.01 -2.95 -0.05
N LYS A 203 -27.19 -2.91 1.27
CA LYS A 203 -27.81 -4.03 2.02
C LYS A 203 -29.23 -4.31 1.55
N SER A 204 -29.99 -3.28 1.16
CA SER A 204 -31.33 -3.44 0.60
C SER A 204 -31.31 -4.15 -0.74
N PHE A 205 -30.35 -3.85 -1.61
CA PHE A 205 -30.20 -4.55 -2.88
C PHE A 205 -29.86 -6.04 -2.65
N ILE A 206 -28.95 -6.34 -1.73
CA ILE A 206 -28.62 -7.73 -1.35
C ILE A 206 -29.87 -8.47 -0.84
N LYS A 207 -30.66 -7.85 0.05
CA LYS A 207 -31.88 -8.45 0.59
C LYS A 207 -32.88 -8.84 -0.51
N ASN A 208 -32.97 -8.05 -1.56
CA ASN A 208 -33.94 -8.27 -2.64
C ASN A 208 -33.44 -9.24 -3.71
N THR A 209 -32.11 -9.38 -3.90
CA THR A 209 -31.53 -10.12 -5.05
C THR A 209 -30.55 -11.21 -4.64
N GLY A 210 -30.22 -11.34 -3.34
CA GLY A 210 -29.28 -12.30 -2.81
C GLY A 210 -27.80 -11.93 -2.97
N ARG A 211 -27.48 -10.85 -3.70
CA ARG A 211 -26.11 -10.38 -3.96
C ARG A 211 -26.09 -8.88 -4.29
N LEU A 212 -24.92 -8.27 -4.42
CA LEU A 212 -24.82 -6.93 -5.00
C LEU A 212 -25.16 -6.89 -6.50
N GLY A 213 -25.54 -5.70 -6.98
CA GLY A 213 -25.48 -5.38 -8.39
C GLY A 213 -24.02 -5.37 -8.88
N ARG A 214 -23.82 -5.16 -10.18
CA ARG A 214 -22.52 -5.31 -10.84
C ARG A 214 -22.26 -4.12 -11.75
N SER A 215 -21.01 -3.68 -11.78
CA SER A 215 -20.53 -2.56 -12.62
C SER A 215 -20.14 -3.02 -14.03
N GLN A 216 -19.52 -2.13 -14.79
CA GLN A 216 -18.83 -2.45 -16.04
C GLN A 216 -17.32 -2.69 -15.85
N GLY A 217 -16.90 -3.07 -14.63
CA GLY A 217 -15.52 -3.34 -14.25
C GLY A 217 -15.00 -2.46 -13.12
N CYS A 218 -15.67 -1.35 -12.81
CA CYS A 218 -15.32 -0.45 -11.72
C CYS A 218 -15.55 -1.07 -10.34
N PRO A 219 -14.72 -0.77 -9.33
CA PRO A 219 -15.07 -1.00 -7.94
C PRO A 219 -16.10 0.06 -7.49
N ALA A 220 -17.39 -0.28 -7.55
CA ALA A 220 -18.45 0.61 -7.11
C ALA A 220 -18.82 0.32 -5.65
N VAL A 221 -19.12 1.38 -4.88
CA VAL A 221 -19.36 1.35 -3.44
C VAL A 221 -20.72 1.95 -3.08
N PRO A 222 -21.23 1.79 -1.84
CA PRO A 222 -22.48 2.42 -1.41
C PRO A 222 -22.44 3.95 -1.57
N TYR A 223 -23.55 4.55 -2.01
CA TYR A 223 -23.65 6.00 -2.14
C TYR A 223 -23.45 6.73 -0.81
N GLU A 224 -23.84 6.10 0.29
CA GLU A 224 -23.75 6.70 1.63
C GLU A 224 -22.31 7.06 2.02
N ILE A 225 -21.36 6.24 1.57
CA ILE A 225 -19.93 6.39 1.95
C ILE A 225 -19.04 6.91 0.82
N HIS A 226 -19.51 6.93 -0.45
CA HIS A 226 -18.61 7.12 -1.60
C HIS A 226 -17.82 8.44 -1.57
N LYS A 227 -18.45 9.53 -1.09
CA LYS A 227 -17.77 10.83 -1.00
C LYS A 227 -16.65 10.80 0.04
N GLU A 228 -16.97 10.35 1.26
CA GLU A 228 -16.00 10.20 2.34
C GLU A 228 -14.86 9.27 1.94
N LEU A 229 -15.19 8.12 1.36
CA LEU A 229 -14.19 7.19 0.87
C LEU A 229 -13.25 7.84 -0.16
N ILE A 230 -13.82 8.50 -1.19
CA ILE A 230 -13.01 9.15 -2.24
C ILE A 230 -12.12 10.24 -1.66
N GLU A 231 -12.64 11.08 -0.76
CA GLU A 231 -11.84 12.11 -0.08
C GLU A 231 -10.69 11.50 0.72
N THR A 232 -10.91 10.35 1.35
CA THR A 232 -9.90 9.63 2.14
C THR A 232 -8.80 9.03 1.26
N ILE A 233 -9.18 8.37 0.16
CA ILE A 233 -8.24 7.60 -0.66
C ILE A 233 -7.68 8.36 -1.87
N LYS A 234 -8.14 9.60 -2.17
CA LYS A 234 -7.57 10.42 -3.24
C LYS A 234 -6.12 10.82 -2.94
N GLY A 235 -5.42 11.39 -3.93
CA GLY A 235 -4.08 11.95 -3.73
C GLY A 235 -2.97 10.92 -3.77
N LYS A 236 -3.06 9.98 -4.72
CA LYS A 236 -2.06 8.92 -4.97
C LYS A 236 -1.91 7.95 -3.80
N SER A 237 -3.03 7.44 -3.28
CA SER A 237 -3.04 6.25 -2.43
C SER A 237 -3.00 4.96 -3.26
N CYS A 238 -2.79 3.85 -2.58
CA CYS A 238 -2.74 2.52 -3.20
C CYS A 238 -4.08 1.78 -3.03
N ILE A 239 -4.56 1.18 -4.12
CA ILE A 239 -5.66 0.20 -4.08
C ILE A 239 -5.13 -1.13 -4.61
N PHE A 240 -5.39 -2.20 -3.89
CA PHE A 240 -5.10 -3.56 -4.33
C PHE A 240 -6.38 -4.37 -4.46
N ILE A 241 -6.64 -4.88 -5.66
CA ILE A 241 -7.76 -5.79 -5.94
C ILE A 241 -7.21 -7.21 -5.94
N TYR A 242 -7.50 -7.92 -4.87
CA TYR A 242 -7.03 -9.27 -4.59
C TYR A 242 -7.99 -10.35 -5.07
N HIS A 243 -7.43 -11.43 -5.55
CA HIS A 243 -8.04 -12.75 -5.71
C HIS A 243 -6.91 -13.79 -5.72
N PRO A 244 -7.08 -15.00 -5.12
CA PRO A 244 -6.05 -16.04 -5.07
C PRO A 244 -5.85 -16.73 -6.43
N SER A 245 -5.69 -15.94 -7.50
CA SER A 245 -5.51 -16.41 -8.87
C SER A 245 -4.04 -16.74 -9.13
N ARG A 246 -3.74 -18.01 -9.39
CA ARG A 246 -2.39 -18.44 -9.80
C ARG A 246 -1.91 -17.72 -11.05
N ALA A 247 -2.82 -17.43 -12.00
CA ALA A 247 -2.49 -16.70 -13.21
C ALA A 247 -2.10 -15.24 -12.96
N TYR A 248 -2.67 -14.61 -11.92
CA TYR A 248 -2.27 -13.27 -11.49
C TYR A 248 -0.88 -13.32 -10.85
N VAL A 249 -0.67 -14.15 -9.84
CA VAL A 249 0.63 -14.27 -9.15
C VAL A 249 1.77 -14.59 -10.13
N ALA A 250 1.52 -15.47 -11.12
CA ALA A 250 2.53 -15.82 -12.13
C ALA A 250 2.90 -14.66 -13.08
N LYS A 251 2.07 -13.62 -13.20
CA LYS A 251 2.28 -12.47 -14.09
C LYS A 251 2.70 -11.20 -13.35
N SER A 252 2.26 -11.05 -12.10
CA SER A 252 2.57 -9.88 -11.29
C SER A 252 4.07 -9.78 -11.03
N LYS A 253 4.57 -8.56 -11.01
CA LYS A 253 5.93 -8.23 -10.55
C LYS A 253 5.92 -7.60 -9.16
N LEU A 254 4.73 -7.38 -8.60
CA LEU A 254 4.53 -6.73 -7.32
C LEU A 254 4.12 -7.71 -6.21
N VAL A 255 3.84 -8.96 -6.57
CA VAL A 255 3.51 -10.07 -5.65
C VAL A 255 4.31 -11.29 -6.03
N SER A 256 4.90 -11.97 -5.03
CA SER A 256 5.79 -13.14 -5.21
C SER A 256 5.25 -14.41 -4.52
#